data_a8c79456f2c12f311bf18ec1059e1c03
#
_entry.id   a8c79456f2c12f311bf18ec1059e1c03
#
_cell.length_a   1.000
_cell.length_b   1.000
_cell.length_c   1.000
_cell.angle_alpha   90.00
_cell.angle_beta   90.00
_cell.angle_gamma   90.00
#
_symmetry.space_group_name_H-M   'P 1'
#
loop_
_entity.id
_entity.type
_entity.pdbx_description
1 polymer ?
#
loop_
_entity_poly.entity_id
_entity_poly.type
_entity_poly.pdbx_seq_one_letter_code
_entity_poly.pdbx_strand_id
1 'polypeptide(L)'
;MGTIIFFIFAILTIAAAWGVVTSKNIVHSALYLALSFSGVAVLYVLMNADFLAAVQLLVYTGAVAIMVVFAVMLTLRGEVQESSLETRNWGWGALVASLVFIVIALVILGNADWRVLPTPWTGGGSTEDLSLLLLTQFMVPFEAAAVLLTVALAGAVILAKGVKRTHELK
;
A
#
# COMPACT_ATOMS: atom_id res chain seq x y z
N MET A 1 -26.81 -6.62 -4.97
CA MET A 1 -26.16 -5.48 -5.66
C MET A 1 -24.75 -5.22 -5.15
N GLY A 2 -24.47 -5.29 -3.85
CA GLY A 2 -23.13 -5.05 -3.30
C GLY A 2 -22.02 -5.95 -3.87
N THR A 3 -22.31 -7.24 -4.07
CA THR A 3 -21.33 -8.19 -4.61
C THR A 3 -20.87 -7.84 -6.04
N ILE A 4 -21.77 -7.37 -6.89
CA ILE A 4 -21.43 -6.98 -8.26
C ILE A 4 -20.52 -5.76 -8.24
N ILE A 5 -20.85 -4.75 -7.42
CA ILE A 5 -20.05 -3.54 -7.25
C ILE A 5 -18.66 -3.90 -6.72
N PHE A 6 -18.60 -4.81 -5.75
CA PHE A 6 -17.32 -5.31 -5.21
C PHE A 6 -16.42 -5.90 -6.31
N PHE A 7 -16.95 -6.79 -7.15
CA PHE A 7 -16.15 -7.40 -8.23
C PHE A 7 -15.72 -6.37 -9.28
N ILE A 8 -16.55 -5.38 -9.59
CA ILE A 8 -16.19 -4.30 -10.52
C ILE A 8 -14.98 -3.53 -9.97
N PHE A 9 -15.04 -3.08 -8.70
CA PHE A 9 -13.94 -2.34 -8.09
C PHE A 9 -12.69 -3.22 -7.86
N ALA A 10 -12.85 -4.51 -7.55
CA ALA A 10 -11.75 -5.44 -7.43
C ALA A 10 -10.99 -5.59 -8.76
N ILE A 11 -11.70 -5.78 -9.87
CA ILE A 11 -11.11 -5.87 -11.20
C ILE A 11 -10.42 -4.55 -11.59
N LEU A 12 -11.06 -3.41 -11.32
CA LEU A 12 -10.49 -2.08 -11.60
C LEU A 12 -9.19 -1.86 -10.81
N THR A 13 -9.17 -2.25 -9.55
CA THR A 13 -7.98 -2.15 -8.66
C THR A 13 -6.84 -3.03 -9.17
N ILE A 14 -7.14 -4.26 -9.58
CA ILE A 14 -6.15 -5.18 -10.16
C ILE A 14 -5.63 -4.64 -11.50
N ALA A 15 -6.51 -4.08 -12.35
CA ALA A 15 -6.11 -3.48 -13.61
C ALA A 15 -5.20 -2.26 -13.40
N ALA A 16 -5.50 -1.41 -12.41
CA ALA A 16 -4.63 -0.31 -12.01
C ALA A 16 -3.28 -0.81 -11.51
N ALA A 17 -3.25 -1.82 -10.65
CA ALA A 17 -2.01 -2.45 -10.16
C ALA A 17 -1.18 -3.07 -11.30
N TRP A 18 -1.82 -3.69 -12.27
CA TRP A 18 -1.17 -4.17 -13.48
C TRP A 18 -0.55 -3.02 -14.28
N GLY A 19 -1.27 -1.90 -14.39
CA GLY A 19 -0.77 -0.67 -15.03
C GLY A 19 0.50 -0.12 -14.37
N VAL A 20 0.65 -0.25 -13.03
CA VAL A 20 1.87 0.14 -12.31
C VAL A 20 3.10 -0.59 -12.85
N VAL A 21 2.98 -1.90 -13.04
CA VAL A 21 4.11 -2.77 -13.41
C VAL A 21 4.43 -2.69 -14.90
N THR A 22 3.39 -2.50 -15.75
CA THR A 22 3.54 -2.56 -17.21
C THR A 22 3.86 -1.20 -17.83
N SER A 23 3.64 -0.10 -17.13
CA SER A 23 3.86 1.24 -17.65
C SER A 23 5.34 1.52 -17.86
N LYS A 24 5.72 1.91 -19.08
CA LYS A 24 7.09 2.32 -19.42
C LYS A 24 7.44 3.71 -18.87
N ASN A 25 6.43 4.52 -18.57
CA ASN A 25 6.61 5.86 -18.02
C ASN A 25 6.42 5.81 -16.50
N ILE A 26 7.50 6.11 -15.76
CA ILE A 26 7.51 6.02 -14.30
C ILE A 26 6.46 6.96 -13.65
N VAL A 27 6.19 8.12 -14.26
CA VAL A 27 5.15 9.04 -13.77
C VAL A 27 3.76 8.42 -13.91
N HIS A 28 3.47 7.78 -15.05
CA HIS A 28 2.20 7.07 -15.24
C HIS A 28 2.08 5.87 -14.30
N SER A 29 3.19 5.15 -14.05
CA SER A 29 3.23 4.07 -13.07
C SER A 29 2.86 4.58 -11.66
N ALA A 30 3.41 5.72 -11.24
CA ALA A 30 3.11 6.31 -9.95
C ALA A 30 1.63 6.79 -9.85
N LEU A 31 1.05 7.28 -10.93
CA LEU A 31 -0.38 7.63 -10.98
C LEU A 31 -1.28 6.38 -10.90
N TYR A 32 -0.92 5.31 -11.59
CA TYR A 32 -1.64 4.02 -11.46
C TYR A 32 -1.54 3.46 -10.04
N LEU A 33 -0.41 3.65 -9.34
CA LEU A 33 -0.25 3.27 -7.95
C LEU A 33 -1.25 4.02 -7.05
N ALA A 34 -1.37 5.33 -7.20
CA ALA A 34 -2.35 6.13 -6.46
C ALA A 34 -3.79 5.68 -6.74
N LEU A 35 -4.10 5.37 -8.01
CA LEU A 35 -5.40 4.84 -8.41
C LEU A 35 -5.68 3.46 -7.78
N SER A 36 -4.69 2.57 -7.77
CA SER A 36 -4.79 1.25 -7.13
C SER A 36 -5.05 1.38 -5.62
N PHE A 37 -4.33 2.26 -4.93
CA PHE A 37 -4.57 2.50 -3.51
C PHE A 37 -5.95 3.09 -3.21
N SER A 38 -6.45 3.98 -4.07
CA SER A 38 -7.82 4.50 -3.98
C SER A 38 -8.87 3.39 -4.20
N GLY A 39 -8.61 2.48 -5.14
CA GLY A 39 -9.45 1.30 -5.37
C GLY A 39 -9.55 0.40 -4.15
N VAL A 40 -8.43 0.15 -3.45
CA VAL A 40 -8.41 -0.61 -2.20
C VAL A 40 -9.25 0.08 -1.12
N ALA A 41 -9.20 1.41 -1.01
CA ALA A 41 -10.03 2.14 -0.05
C ALA A 41 -11.54 1.93 -0.31
N VAL A 42 -11.95 1.92 -1.59
CA VAL A 42 -13.35 1.62 -1.95
C VAL A 42 -13.73 0.18 -1.56
N LEU A 43 -12.83 -0.79 -1.74
CA LEU A 43 -13.07 -2.17 -1.30
C LEU A 43 -13.26 -2.25 0.22
N TYR A 44 -12.50 -1.48 1.02
CA TYR A 44 -12.70 -1.40 2.46
C TYR A 44 -14.08 -0.84 2.83
N VAL A 45 -14.55 0.21 2.16
CA VAL A 45 -15.92 0.73 2.37
C VAL A 45 -16.96 -0.35 2.07
N LEU A 46 -16.80 -1.08 0.97
CA LEU A 46 -17.74 -2.15 0.59
C LEU A 46 -17.73 -3.33 1.58
N MET A 47 -16.67 -3.48 2.36
CA MET A 47 -16.54 -4.47 3.43
C MET A 47 -16.98 -3.94 4.80
N ASN A 48 -17.59 -2.73 4.88
CA ASN A 48 -17.96 -2.03 6.11
C ASN A 48 -16.76 -1.76 7.05
N ALA A 49 -15.57 -1.56 6.49
CA ALA A 49 -14.36 -1.24 7.22
C ALA A 49 -14.01 0.25 7.05
N ASP A 50 -14.91 1.14 7.47
CA ASP A 50 -14.84 2.58 7.20
C ASP A 50 -13.57 3.23 7.74
N PHE A 51 -13.12 2.82 8.94
CA PHE A 51 -11.87 3.32 9.52
C PHE A 51 -10.65 2.95 8.66
N LEU A 52 -10.59 1.70 8.19
CA LEU A 52 -9.50 1.24 7.33
C LEU A 52 -9.53 1.98 5.98
N ALA A 53 -10.70 2.24 5.44
CA ALA A 53 -10.86 3.02 4.22
C ALA A 53 -10.33 4.46 4.39
N ALA A 54 -10.65 5.11 5.50
CA ALA A 54 -10.14 6.44 5.81
C ALA A 54 -8.61 6.45 5.96
N VAL A 55 -8.03 5.51 6.68
CA VAL A 55 -6.58 5.36 6.83
C VAL A 55 -5.91 5.08 5.48
N GLN A 56 -6.50 4.21 4.66
CA GLN A 56 -5.99 3.90 3.31
C GLN A 56 -5.93 5.16 2.44
N LEU A 57 -6.96 5.99 2.46
CA LEU A 57 -6.97 7.25 1.69
C LEU A 57 -5.97 8.27 2.24
N LEU A 58 -5.94 8.47 3.55
CA LEU A 58 -5.09 9.50 4.15
C LEU A 58 -3.59 9.13 4.09
N VAL A 59 -3.25 7.89 4.44
CA VAL A 59 -1.85 7.48 4.55
C VAL A 59 -1.33 6.98 3.20
N TYR A 60 -1.97 5.98 2.59
CA TYR A 60 -1.42 5.37 1.37
C TYR A 60 -1.64 6.24 0.14
N THR A 61 -2.85 6.74 -0.08
CA THR A 61 -3.14 7.57 -1.26
C THR A 61 -2.66 9.00 -1.05
N GLY A 62 -2.88 9.59 0.14
CA GLY A 62 -2.55 10.96 0.45
C GLY A 62 -1.07 11.20 0.72
N ALA A 63 -0.44 10.42 1.59
CA ALA A 63 0.96 10.63 1.96
C ALA A 63 1.94 9.83 1.10
N VAL A 64 1.79 8.50 1.06
CA VAL A 64 2.79 7.61 0.42
C VAL A 64 2.77 7.77 -1.09
N ALA A 65 1.60 7.73 -1.75
CA ALA A 65 1.55 7.84 -3.21
C ALA A 65 2.03 9.22 -3.68
N ILE A 66 1.66 10.30 -2.98
CA ILE A 66 2.13 11.66 -3.32
C ILE A 66 3.65 11.74 -3.16
N MET A 67 4.20 11.20 -2.07
CA MET A 67 5.65 11.18 -1.85
C MET A 67 6.38 10.42 -2.97
N VAL A 68 5.86 9.26 -3.39
CA VAL A 68 6.41 8.48 -4.50
C VAL A 68 6.36 9.26 -5.80
N VAL A 69 5.23 9.91 -6.13
CA VAL A 69 5.11 10.75 -7.33
C VAL A 69 6.14 11.88 -7.31
N PHE A 70 6.30 12.59 -6.20
CA PHE A 70 7.31 13.64 -6.06
C PHE A 70 8.73 13.12 -6.20
N ALA A 71 9.06 12.01 -5.52
CA ALA A 71 10.38 11.40 -5.59
C ALA A 71 10.74 11.04 -7.03
N VAL A 72 9.80 10.43 -7.74
CA VAL A 72 9.97 10.05 -9.15
C VAL A 72 10.14 11.28 -10.04
N MET A 73 9.32 12.33 -9.87
CA MET A 73 9.44 13.55 -10.67
C MET A 73 10.77 14.27 -10.45
N LEU A 74 11.32 14.24 -9.24
CA LEU A 74 12.59 14.87 -8.93
C LEU A 74 13.80 14.05 -9.46
N THR A 75 13.68 12.73 -9.55
CA THR A 75 14.75 11.86 -10.03
C THR A 75 14.81 11.74 -11.56
N LEU A 76 13.73 12.13 -12.27
CA LEU A 76 13.59 11.97 -13.72
C LEU A 76 14.36 13.02 -14.57
N ARG A 77 15.33 13.72 -14.01
CA ARG A 77 16.14 14.75 -14.72
C ARG A 77 17.33 14.19 -15.52
N GLY A 78 17.28 12.99 -16.03
CA GLY A 78 18.33 12.49 -16.91
C GLY A 78 18.01 11.11 -17.44
N GLU A 79 18.01 10.96 -18.78
CA GLU A 79 18.24 9.76 -19.58
C GLU A 79 17.84 8.38 -19.01
N VAL A 80 16.65 8.28 -18.41
CA VAL A 80 16.10 6.98 -18.00
C VAL A 80 15.51 6.22 -19.21
N GLN A 81 15.49 6.83 -20.40
CA GLN A 81 14.98 6.19 -21.61
C GLN A 81 15.85 5.05 -22.13
N GLU A 82 17.11 4.95 -21.71
CA GLU A 82 18.01 3.87 -22.14
C GLU A 82 18.18 2.74 -21.12
N SER A 83 17.67 2.88 -19.91
CA SER A 83 17.71 1.83 -18.88
C SER A 83 16.45 0.98 -18.88
N SER A 84 16.01 0.51 -20.03
CA SER A 84 15.13 -0.64 -20.09
C SER A 84 15.97 -1.89 -19.80
N LEU A 85 16.19 -2.15 -18.54
CA LEU A 85 16.69 -3.44 -18.08
C LEU A 85 15.62 -4.49 -18.37
N GLU A 86 15.49 -4.89 -19.62
CA GLU A 86 14.90 -6.19 -19.93
C GLU A 86 15.77 -7.22 -19.20
N THR A 87 15.29 -7.63 -18.05
CA THR A 87 15.96 -8.65 -17.26
C THR A 87 16.08 -9.90 -18.13
N ARG A 88 17.29 -10.21 -18.57
CA ARG A 88 17.63 -11.40 -19.39
C ARG A 88 17.10 -12.71 -18.78
N ASN A 89 16.74 -12.70 -17.52
CA ASN A 89 16.22 -13.84 -16.76
C ASN A 89 14.72 -13.74 -16.45
N TRP A 90 13.93 -13.07 -17.28
CA TRP A 90 12.48 -12.94 -17.10
C TRP A 90 11.78 -14.29 -16.88
N GLY A 91 12.23 -15.33 -17.57
CA GLY A 91 11.68 -16.68 -17.42
C GLY A 91 11.82 -17.26 -15.99
N TRP A 92 12.97 -17.05 -15.34
CA TRP A 92 13.18 -17.48 -13.96
C TRP A 92 12.32 -16.67 -12.97
N GLY A 93 12.16 -15.38 -13.20
CA GLY A 93 11.26 -14.54 -12.38
C GLY A 93 9.81 -14.97 -12.48
N ALA A 94 9.33 -15.24 -13.70
CA ALA A 94 7.98 -15.74 -13.94
C ALA A 94 7.75 -17.13 -13.30
N LEU A 95 8.75 -18.02 -13.37
CA LEU A 95 8.68 -19.35 -12.76
C LEU A 95 8.57 -19.26 -11.23
N VAL A 96 9.42 -18.46 -10.58
CA VAL A 96 9.36 -18.26 -9.12
C VAL A 96 8.04 -17.61 -8.71
N ALA A 97 7.58 -16.58 -9.41
CA ALA A 97 6.32 -15.92 -9.11
C ALA A 97 5.12 -16.87 -9.25
N SER A 98 5.09 -17.70 -10.31
CA SER A 98 4.02 -18.68 -10.49
C SER A 98 4.07 -19.78 -9.43
N LEU A 99 5.26 -20.24 -9.03
CA LEU A 99 5.41 -21.24 -7.96
C LEU A 99 4.87 -20.69 -6.63
N VAL A 100 5.25 -19.48 -6.27
CA VAL A 100 4.75 -18.81 -5.04
C VAL A 100 3.23 -18.66 -5.10
N PHE A 101 2.69 -18.23 -6.23
CA PHE A 101 1.25 -18.10 -6.42
C PHE A 101 0.52 -19.43 -6.26
N ILE A 102 1.03 -20.51 -6.87
CA ILE A 102 0.47 -21.86 -6.75
C ILE A 102 0.51 -22.35 -5.31
N VAL A 103 1.63 -22.18 -4.60
CA VAL A 103 1.74 -22.56 -3.18
C VAL A 103 0.72 -21.85 -2.33
N ILE A 104 0.58 -20.53 -2.48
CA ILE A 104 -0.42 -19.73 -1.75
C ILE A 104 -1.84 -20.21 -2.10
N ALA A 105 -2.14 -20.41 -3.37
CA ALA A 105 -3.44 -20.90 -3.81
C ALA A 105 -3.77 -22.28 -3.23
N LEU A 106 -2.79 -23.21 -3.22
CA LEU A 106 -2.97 -24.54 -2.64
C LEU A 106 -3.20 -24.50 -1.14
N VAL A 107 -2.47 -23.61 -0.42
CA VAL A 107 -2.67 -23.43 1.03
C VAL A 107 -4.05 -22.87 1.32
N ILE A 108 -4.49 -21.88 0.55
CA ILE A 108 -5.81 -21.28 0.70
C ILE A 108 -6.94 -22.27 0.38
N LEU A 109 -6.82 -23.04 -0.71
CA LEU A 109 -7.83 -24.01 -1.14
C LEU A 109 -7.79 -25.30 -0.32
N GLY A 110 -6.61 -25.74 0.12
CA GLY A 110 -6.43 -26.98 0.87
C GLY A 110 -6.86 -26.88 2.34
N ASN A 111 -6.76 -25.69 2.93
CA ASN A 111 -7.22 -25.41 4.29
C ASN A 111 -8.61 -24.77 4.33
N ALA A 112 -9.42 -25.03 3.33
CA ALA A 112 -10.73 -24.43 3.13
C ALA A 112 -11.83 -24.86 4.13
N ASP A 113 -11.47 -25.25 5.35
CA ASP A 113 -12.36 -25.08 6.51
C ASP A 113 -12.48 -23.58 6.85
N TRP A 114 -12.95 -22.81 5.87
CA TRP A 114 -13.45 -21.48 6.11
C TRP A 114 -14.67 -21.61 7.01
N ARG A 115 -14.42 -21.88 8.31
CA ARG A 115 -15.48 -21.82 9.31
C ARG A 115 -15.98 -20.40 9.27
N VAL A 116 -17.10 -20.23 8.59
CA VAL A 116 -17.94 -19.07 8.80
C VAL A 116 -18.14 -19.03 10.31
N LEU A 117 -17.56 -18.01 10.96
CA LEU A 117 -17.73 -17.82 12.39
C LEU A 117 -19.23 -17.95 12.68
N PRO A 118 -19.67 -18.84 13.58
CA PRO A 118 -21.09 -19.19 13.75
C PRO A 118 -21.93 -18.03 14.29
N THR A 119 -21.30 -16.95 14.70
CA THR A 119 -21.96 -15.70 15.04
C THR A 119 -21.74 -14.71 13.91
N PRO A 120 -22.79 -14.14 13.31
CA PRO A 120 -22.62 -12.93 12.53
C PRO A 120 -21.82 -11.99 13.43
N TRP A 121 -20.67 -11.53 12.98
CA TRP A 121 -19.93 -10.50 13.71
C TRP A 121 -20.83 -9.26 13.78
N THR A 122 -21.63 -9.18 14.86
CA THR A 122 -22.47 -8.04 15.20
C THR A 122 -21.69 -6.94 15.90
N GLY A 123 -20.45 -7.22 16.30
CA GLY A 123 -19.48 -6.21 16.65
C GLY A 123 -19.05 -5.55 15.37
N GLY A 124 -19.81 -4.56 14.93
CA GLY A 124 -19.39 -3.70 13.84
C GLY A 124 -17.98 -3.23 14.17
N GLY A 125 -17.08 -3.25 13.20
CA GLY A 125 -15.79 -2.59 13.33
C GLY A 125 -16.01 -1.08 13.44
N SER A 126 -16.80 -0.68 14.43
CA SER A 126 -17.05 0.72 14.72
C SER A 126 -15.73 1.33 15.15
N THR A 127 -15.48 2.54 14.76
CA THR A 127 -14.30 3.30 15.19
C THR A 127 -14.19 3.32 16.72
N GLU A 128 -15.32 3.22 17.41
CA GLU A 128 -15.42 3.14 18.87
C GLU A 128 -14.82 1.84 19.43
N ASP A 129 -15.21 0.67 18.90
CA ASP A 129 -14.66 -0.63 19.33
C ASP A 129 -13.16 -0.70 19.07
N LEU A 130 -12.71 -0.19 17.92
CA LEU A 130 -11.30 -0.13 17.58
C LEU A 130 -10.53 0.78 18.55
N SER A 131 -11.07 1.94 18.91
CA SER A 131 -10.44 2.86 19.84
C SER A 131 -10.30 2.26 21.23
N LEU A 132 -11.31 1.55 21.72
CA LEU A 132 -11.26 0.85 23.00
C LEU A 132 -10.19 -0.26 22.98
N LEU A 133 -10.12 -1.06 21.92
CA LEU A 133 -9.11 -2.10 21.78
C LEU A 133 -7.68 -1.53 21.74
N LEU A 134 -7.46 -0.45 21.00
CA LEU A 134 -6.17 0.21 20.90
C LEU A 134 -5.71 0.80 22.24
N LEU A 135 -6.63 1.36 23.02
CA LEU A 135 -6.30 2.00 24.31
C LEU A 135 -6.28 1.03 25.49
N THR A 136 -6.79 -0.19 25.35
CA THR A 136 -6.82 -1.20 26.42
C THR A 136 -5.86 -2.36 26.12
N GLN A 137 -6.24 -3.24 25.18
CA GLN A 137 -5.49 -4.48 24.91
C GLN A 137 -4.22 -4.24 24.10
N PHE A 138 -4.25 -3.27 23.18
CA PHE A 138 -3.15 -2.98 22.25
C PHE A 138 -2.45 -1.65 22.56
N MET A 139 -2.50 -1.20 23.82
CA MET A 139 -1.88 0.06 24.27
C MET A 139 -0.38 0.11 23.97
N VAL A 140 0.35 -0.97 24.25
CA VAL A 140 1.81 -1.01 24.03
C VAL A 140 2.19 -0.93 22.55
N PRO A 141 1.60 -1.71 21.63
CA PRO A 141 1.81 -1.51 20.20
C PRO A 141 1.40 -0.13 19.69
N PHE A 142 0.33 0.45 20.23
CA PHE A 142 -0.12 1.79 19.88
C PHE A 142 0.91 2.87 20.27
N GLU A 143 1.43 2.80 21.48
CA GLU A 143 2.47 3.71 21.97
C GLU A 143 3.78 3.54 21.19
N ALA A 144 4.18 2.30 20.88
CA ALA A 144 5.34 2.03 20.04
C ALA A 144 5.22 2.63 18.64
N ALA A 145 4.03 2.57 18.03
CA ALA A 145 3.77 3.21 16.74
C ALA A 145 3.86 4.74 16.83
N ALA A 146 3.38 5.36 17.91
CA ALA A 146 3.47 6.80 18.12
C ALA A 146 4.93 7.27 18.26
N VAL A 147 5.76 6.51 19.02
CA VAL A 147 7.19 6.78 19.13
C VAL A 147 7.89 6.64 17.77
N LEU A 148 7.57 5.58 17.02
CA LEU A 148 8.11 5.36 15.68
C LEU A 148 7.81 6.52 14.73
N LEU A 149 6.57 7.01 14.72
CA LEU A 149 6.17 8.18 13.93
C LEU A 149 6.97 9.43 14.31
N THR A 150 7.15 9.67 15.61
CA THR A 150 7.92 10.82 16.10
C THR A 150 9.38 10.74 15.67
N VAL A 151 10.00 9.58 15.79
CA VAL A 151 11.40 9.34 15.38
C VAL A 151 11.54 9.48 13.86
N ALA A 152 10.59 8.94 13.08
CA ALA A 152 10.59 9.08 11.62
C ALA A 152 10.50 10.54 11.20
N LEU A 153 9.62 11.34 11.85
CA LEU A 153 9.49 12.77 11.59
C LEU A 153 10.78 13.52 11.92
N ALA A 154 11.37 13.25 13.09
CA ALA A 154 12.64 13.86 13.48
C ALA A 154 13.75 13.51 12.49
N GLY A 155 13.85 12.26 12.06
CA GLY A 155 14.80 11.79 11.03
C GLY A 155 14.62 12.51 9.70
N ALA A 156 13.38 12.65 9.22
CA ALA A 156 13.07 13.36 7.99
C ALA A 156 13.50 14.85 8.04
N VAL A 157 13.24 15.52 9.17
CA VAL A 157 13.63 16.92 9.38
C VAL A 157 15.16 17.08 9.40
N ILE A 158 15.88 16.17 10.07
CA ILE A 158 17.34 16.18 10.13
C ILE A 158 17.95 16.01 8.74
N LEU A 159 17.45 15.05 7.97
CA LEU A 159 17.90 14.81 6.60
C LEU A 159 17.62 16.00 5.67
N ALA A 160 16.44 16.61 5.79
CA ALA A 160 16.09 17.79 5.00
C ALA A 160 16.97 19.01 5.32
N LYS A 161 17.42 19.16 6.57
CA LYS A 161 18.26 20.29 7.02
C LYS A 161 19.74 20.09 6.75
N GLY A 162 20.22 18.86 6.50
CA GLY A 162 21.64 18.48 6.48
C GLY A 162 22.50 19.03 5.35
N VAL A 163 21.95 19.76 4.38
CA VAL A 163 22.68 20.18 3.15
C VAL A 163 23.39 21.54 3.28
N LYS A 164 23.24 22.29 4.35
CA LYS A 164 23.71 23.68 4.44
C LYS A 164 25.12 23.90 5.00
N ARG A 165 25.89 22.87 5.32
CA ARG A 165 27.15 23.02 6.10
C ARG A 165 28.48 23.02 5.33
N THR A 166 28.51 23.01 3.99
CA THR A 166 29.79 22.85 3.26
C THR A 166 30.25 24.11 2.49
N HIS A 167 29.56 25.22 2.55
CA HIS A 167 29.93 26.42 1.75
C HIS A 167 30.43 27.62 2.55
N GLU A 168 30.58 27.54 3.86
CA GLU A 168 31.09 28.69 4.66
C GLU A 168 32.55 28.54 5.17
N LEU A 169 33.29 27.56 4.69
CA LEU A 169 34.72 27.39 5.02
C LEU A 169 35.63 27.44 3.77
N LYS A 170 35.48 28.49 2.95
CA LYS A 170 36.55 28.93 2.03
C LYS A 170 36.62 30.43 1.98
#